data_86e4eacd2a9e76508070cc640a58394f
#
_entry.id   86e4eacd2a9e76508070cc640a58394f
#
_cell.length_a   1.000
_cell.length_b   1.000
_cell.length_c   1.000
_cell.angle_alpha   90.00
_cell.angle_beta   90.00
_cell.angle_gamma   90.00
#
_symmetry.space_group_name_H-M   'P 1'
#
loop_
_entity.id
_entity.type
_entity.pdbx_description
1 polymer ?
#
loop_
_entity_poly.entity_id
_entity_poly.type
_entity_poly.pdbx_seq_one_letter_code
_entity_poly.pdbx_strand_id
1 'polypeptide(L)'
;MTEIHENVLSNEEIQTLLDWFYQQDELVDDRLDVRSKAPAWQSQDWPQVLIKRVLDQILDEPYSVELTWFYSSRISLRLHVDSGDADGQRPYKNIIIPLLAEGPASTVIFDNHWPGAHTRFGRVIPSPFAYALPDRSGNLRQIEDLRQLLEQCGTGTVQDFEVTDDFVQLLERLIQVRSGNLNRPPDGFVSDYSEIGNYQPDALFDPATHAQYLAHVPIENLHGLTVETVAHWRPGTAITYDRNQLHCAGSGHRLKIGITIFTYR
;
A
#
# COMPACT_ATOMS: atom_id res chain seq x y z
N MET A 1 -15.59 -6.01 -7.91
CA MET A 1 -15.91 -4.59 -8.24
C MET A 1 -15.50 -3.73 -7.08
N THR A 2 -14.84 -2.62 -7.38
CA THR A 2 -14.40 -1.63 -6.37
C THR A 2 -15.53 -0.70 -6.00
N GLU A 3 -15.71 -0.44 -4.73
CA GLU A 3 -16.70 0.53 -4.22
C GLU A 3 -16.04 1.54 -3.30
N ILE A 4 -16.53 2.78 -3.30
CA ILE A 4 -16.08 3.85 -2.42
C ILE A 4 -17.29 4.31 -1.60
N HIS A 5 -17.22 4.08 -0.30
CA HIS A 5 -18.28 4.43 0.63
C HIS A 5 -17.90 5.75 1.32
N GLU A 6 -18.76 6.75 1.18
CA GLU A 6 -18.53 8.07 1.75
C GLU A 6 -19.08 8.15 3.18
N ASN A 7 -18.46 8.98 4.00
CA ASN A 7 -18.95 9.34 5.34
C ASN A 7 -19.16 8.12 6.27
N VAL A 8 -18.30 7.12 6.18
CA VAL A 8 -18.35 5.94 7.08
C VAL A 8 -17.84 6.26 8.48
N LEU A 9 -17.02 7.32 8.61
CA LEU A 9 -16.54 7.86 9.88
C LEU A 9 -16.78 9.37 9.94
N SER A 10 -17.15 9.87 11.11
CA SER A 10 -17.17 11.31 11.40
C SER A 10 -15.75 11.85 11.66
N ASN A 11 -15.57 13.17 11.61
CA ASN A 11 -14.29 13.81 11.92
C ASN A 11 -13.83 13.53 13.36
N GLU A 12 -14.75 13.43 14.30
CA GLU A 12 -14.44 13.10 15.70
C GLU A 12 -13.92 11.66 15.83
N GLU A 13 -14.56 10.72 15.14
CA GLU A 13 -14.13 9.31 15.11
C GLU A 13 -12.77 9.16 14.45
N ILE A 14 -12.50 9.88 13.35
CA ILE A 14 -11.18 9.89 12.70
C ILE A 14 -10.12 10.39 13.66
N GLN A 15 -10.36 11.53 14.34
CA GLN A 15 -9.40 12.08 15.29
C GLN A 15 -9.13 11.11 16.44
N THR A 16 -10.20 10.49 16.98
CA THR A 16 -10.06 9.51 18.06
C THR A 16 -9.25 8.27 17.62
N LEU A 17 -9.43 7.80 16.38
CA LEU A 17 -8.63 6.70 15.82
C LEU A 17 -7.17 7.10 15.62
N LEU A 18 -6.89 8.33 15.19
CA LEU A 18 -5.53 8.84 15.05
C LEU A 18 -4.86 8.98 16.42
N ASP A 19 -5.55 9.54 17.42
CA ASP A 19 -5.02 9.67 18.78
C ASP A 19 -4.70 8.30 19.38
N TRP A 20 -5.58 7.31 19.16
CA TRP A 20 -5.33 5.93 19.55
C TRP A 20 -4.11 5.34 18.84
N PHE A 21 -4.02 5.56 17.52
CA PHE A 21 -2.88 5.08 16.71
C PHE A 21 -1.55 5.60 17.24
N TYR A 22 -1.45 6.89 17.59
CA TYR A 22 -0.21 7.48 18.09
C TYR A 22 0.16 7.03 19.52
N GLN A 23 -0.78 6.49 20.27
CA GLN A 23 -0.54 5.97 21.63
C GLN A 23 -0.06 4.51 21.65
N GLN A 24 -0.20 3.79 20.55
CA GLN A 24 0.20 2.38 20.49
C GLN A 24 1.70 2.23 20.25
N ASP A 25 2.28 1.14 20.76
CA ASP A 25 3.63 0.74 20.42
C ASP A 25 3.71 0.39 18.92
N GLU A 26 4.82 0.78 18.30
CA GLU A 26 5.04 0.53 16.89
C GLU A 26 5.48 -0.91 16.65
N LEU A 27 4.70 -1.66 15.87
CA LEU A 27 5.18 -2.86 15.20
C LEU A 27 5.84 -2.40 13.89
N VAL A 28 7.15 -2.46 13.85
CA VAL A 28 7.89 -2.16 12.62
C VAL A 28 7.80 -3.38 11.72
N ASP A 29 7.12 -3.27 10.58
CA ASP A 29 7.35 -4.23 9.49
C ASP A 29 8.70 -3.88 8.86
N ASP A 30 9.72 -4.68 9.12
CA ASP A 30 11.10 -4.50 8.64
C ASP A 30 11.22 -4.41 7.12
N ARG A 31 10.13 -4.62 6.39
CA ARG A 31 10.17 -4.69 4.94
C ARG A 31 10.01 -3.36 4.24
N LEU A 32 9.38 -2.34 4.80
CA LEU A 32 8.92 -1.21 4.00
C LEU A 32 8.52 0.04 4.78
N ASP A 33 9.19 0.63 5.68
CA ASP A 33 8.75 1.88 6.36
C ASP A 33 7.21 2.00 6.56
N VAL A 34 6.59 0.85 6.69
CA VAL A 34 5.21 0.69 7.09
C VAL A 34 5.23 0.41 8.57
N ARG A 35 4.86 1.38 9.35
CA ARG A 35 4.68 1.22 10.79
C ARG A 35 3.29 0.65 11.01
N SER A 36 3.23 -0.60 11.36
CA SER A 36 1.96 -1.28 11.60
C SER A 36 1.70 -1.39 13.09
N LYS A 37 0.49 -1.04 13.49
CA LYS A 37 -0.03 -1.22 14.83
C LYS A 37 -1.25 -2.11 14.72
N ALA A 38 -1.11 -3.39 15.06
CA ALA A 38 -2.23 -4.31 15.02
C ALA A 38 -3.06 -4.17 16.29
N PRO A 39 -4.32 -3.75 16.23
CA PRO A 39 -5.22 -3.99 17.32
C PRO A 39 -5.38 -5.51 17.42
N ALA A 40 -5.24 -6.06 18.62
CA ALA A 40 -5.64 -7.43 18.84
C ALA A 40 -7.15 -7.51 18.54
N TRP A 41 -7.53 -8.06 17.37
CA TRP A 41 -8.95 -8.24 16.98
C TRP A 41 -9.74 -9.06 18.01
N GLN A 42 -9.03 -9.68 18.93
CA GLN A 42 -9.61 -10.46 20.02
C GLN A 42 -9.96 -9.62 21.26
N SER A 43 -9.52 -8.37 21.35
CA SER A 43 -9.90 -7.49 22.45
C SER A 43 -11.29 -6.87 22.18
N GLN A 44 -12.05 -6.56 23.23
CA GLN A 44 -13.33 -5.84 23.07
C GLN A 44 -13.13 -4.32 23.09
N ASP A 45 -11.98 -3.84 22.62
CA ASP A 45 -11.62 -2.45 22.63
C ASP A 45 -12.47 -1.64 21.64
N TRP A 46 -12.74 -0.39 21.98
CA TRP A 46 -13.62 0.48 21.22
C TRP A 46 -13.24 0.65 19.72
N PRO A 47 -11.95 0.61 19.28
CA PRO A 47 -11.66 0.68 17.85
C PRO A 47 -12.31 -0.45 17.07
N GLN A 48 -12.39 -1.64 17.65
CA GLN A 48 -13.03 -2.79 17.01
C GLN A 48 -14.55 -2.64 16.88
N VAL A 49 -15.18 -2.09 17.92
CA VAL A 49 -16.64 -1.83 17.88
C VAL A 49 -16.94 -0.85 16.74
N LEU A 50 -16.12 0.20 16.60
CA LEU A 50 -16.25 1.17 15.53
C LEU A 50 -16.00 0.55 14.15
N ILE A 51 -14.93 -0.20 14.00
CA ILE A 51 -14.57 -0.91 12.76
C ILE A 51 -15.70 -1.88 12.38
N LYS A 52 -16.19 -2.66 13.35
CA LYS A 52 -17.31 -3.58 13.10
C LYS A 52 -18.55 -2.86 12.60
N ARG A 53 -18.91 -1.73 13.21
CA ARG A 53 -20.03 -0.89 12.73
C ARG A 53 -19.84 -0.48 11.27
N VAL A 54 -18.62 -0.04 10.90
CA VAL A 54 -18.31 0.34 9.53
C VAL A 54 -18.46 -0.86 8.59
N LEU A 55 -17.90 -2.01 8.96
CA LEU A 55 -18.01 -3.23 8.15
C LEU A 55 -19.44 -3.68 7.96
N ASP A 56 -20.26 -3.67 9.03
CA ASP A 56 -21.69 -4.03 8.96
C ASP A 56 -22.49 -3.05 8.09
N GLN A 57 -22.02 -1.80 7.93
CA GLN A 57 -22.63 -0.80 7.06
C GLN A 57 -22.31 -0.99 5.58
N ILE A 58 -21.09 -1.47 5.26
CA ILE A 58 -20.58 -1.47 3.89
C ILE A 58 -20.52 -2.86 3.25
N LEU A 59 -20.64 -3.93 4.02
CA LEU A 59 -20.65 -5.30 3.52
C LEU A 59 -22.05 -5.90 3.59
N ASP A 60 -22.58 -6.26 2.44
CA ASP A 60 -23.95 -6.79 2.31
C ASP A 60 -24.06 -8.29 2.65
N GLU A 61 -22.92 -9.00 2.69
CA GLU A 61 -22.88 -10.44 2.92
C GLU A 61 -22.21 -10.79 4.25
N PRO A 62 -22.53 -11.97 4.83
CA PRO A 62 -21.84 -12.45 6.02
C PRO A 62 -20.33 -12.54 5.79
N TYR A 63 -19.56 -12.08 6.74
CA TYR A 63 -18.10 -12.05 6.69
C TYR A 63 -17.47 -12.45 8.02
N SER A 64 -16.23 -12.90 7.95
CA SER A 64 -15.32 -12.97 9.09
C SER A 64 -14.10 -12.08 8.83
N VAL A 65 -13.50 -11.52 9.89
CA VAL A 65 -12.30 -10.71 9.79
C VAL A 65 -11.08 -11.58 10.05
N GLU A 66 -10.17 -11.63 9.08
CA GLU A 66 -8.88 -12.29 9.24
C GLU A 66 -7.91 -11.39 9.99
N LEU A 67 -7.81 -10.15 9.53
CA LEU A 67 -6.78 -9.24 9.96
C LEU A 67 -7.27 -7.80 9.88
N THR A 68 -6.88 -7.02 10.88
CA THR A 68 -7.04 -5.56 10.88
C THR A 68 -5.72 -4.92 11.24
N TRP A 69 -5.25 -4.02 10.39
CA TRP A 69 -4.00 -3.31 10.61
C TRP A 69 -4.21 -1.81 10.55
N PHE A 70 -3.80 -1.11 11.59
CA PHE A 70 -3.51 0.31 11.50
C PHE A 70 -2.08 0.47 10.99
N TYR A 71 -1.87 1.33 10.03
CA TYR A 71 -0.54 1.55 9.48
C TYR A 71 -0.31 2.99 9.07
N SER A 72 0.94 3.40 9.13
CA SER A 72 1.44 4.58 8.45
C SER A 72 2.41 4.16 7.36
N SER A 73 2.44 4.90 6.26
CA SER A 73 3.39 4.65 5.18
C SER A 73 3.83 5.95 4.52
N ARG A 74 5.12 6.05 4.25
CA ARG A 74 5.74 7.12 3.47
C ARG A 74 6.13 6.68 2.07
N ILE A 75 5.97 5.40 1.75
CA ILE A 75 6.34 4.82 0.47
C ILE A 75 5.14 4.21 -0.24
N SER A 76 5.22 4.18 -1.56
CA SER A 76 4.20 3.54 -2.40
C SER A 76 4.46 2.04 -2.52
N LEU A 77 3.51 1.24 -2.03
CA LEU A 77 3.54 -0.21 -2.18
C LEU A 77 3.39 -0.59 -3.66
N ARG A 78 4.13 -1.61 -4.07
CA ARG A 78 4.12 -2.12 -5.45
C ARG A 78 2.88 -2.96 -5.74
N LEU A 79 2.77 -3.36 -7.01
CA LEU A 79 1.71 -4.25 -7.49
C LEU A 79 1.71 -5.57 -6.73
N HIS A 80 0.56 -5.92 -6.13
CA HIS A 80 0.36 -7.11 -5.32
C HIS A 80 -1.12 -7.48 -5.22
N VAL A 81 -1.40 -8.61 -4.61
CA VAL A 81 -2.72 -9.04 -4.13
C VAL A 81 -2.62 -9.42 -2.65
N ASP A 82 -3.74 -9.30 -1.95
CA ASP A 82 -3.89 -9.65 -0.53
C ASP A 82 -4.74 -10.89 -0.30
N SER A 83 -4.84 -11.76 -1.31
CA SER A 83 -5.52 -13.04 -1.17
C SER A 83 -4.81 -13.88 -0.11
N GLY A 84 -5.48 -14.15 0.99
CA GLY A 84 -4.96 -15.01 2.05
C GLY A 84 -5.05 -16.48 1.66
N ASP A 85 -4.22 -17.26 2.34
CA ASP A 85 -4.20 -18.73 2.22
C ASP A 85 -4.79 -19.28 3.52
N ALA A 86 -6.11 -19.15 3.70
CA ALA A 86 -6.78 -19.66 4.88
C ALA A 86 -7.48 -20.97 4.55
N ASP A 87 -7.13 -22.01 5.30
CA ASP A 87 -7.71 -23.36 5.21
C ASP A 87 -9.24 -23.33 5.13
N GLY A 88 -9.76 -23.50 3.90
CA GLY A 88 -11.19 -23.68 3.65
C GLY A 88 -12.04 -22.39 3.67
N GLN A 89 -11.48 -21.23 3.94
CA GLN A 89 -12.20 -19.95 3.86
C GLN A 89 -11.92 -19.27 2.52
N ARG A 90 -12.96 -18.66 1.96
CA ARG A 90 -12.83 -17.94 0.68
C ARG A 90 -12.47 -16.48 0.94
N PRO A 91 -11.33 -15.96 0.42
CA PRO A 91 -11.03 -14.54 0.45
C PRO A 91 -12.20 -13.70 -0.09
N TYR A 92 -12.57 -12.64 0.64
CA TYR A 92 -13.72 -11.83 0.26
C TYR A 92 -13.31 -10.41 -0.12
N LYS A 93 -13.33 -9.47 0.80
CA LYS A 93 -12.99 -8.06 0.54
C LYS A 93 -11.72 -7.64 1.28
N ASN A 94 -10.94 -6.81 0.60
CA ASN A 94 -9.99 -5.91 1.23
C ASN A 94 -10.69 -4.56 1.42
N ILE A 95 -10.61 -4.02 2.63
CA ILE A 95 -11.18 -2.72 2.98
C ILE A 95 -10.05 -1.80 3.43
N ILE A 96 -9.97 -0.61 2.85
CA ILE A 96 -9.06 0.44 3.29
C ILE A 96 -9.89 1.60 3.83
N ILE A 97 -9.60 2.03 5.05
CA ILE A 97 -10.20 3.21 5.68
C ILE A 97 -9.12 4.27 5.86
N PRO A 98 -9.05 5.30 5.01
CA PRO A 98 -8.15 6.42 5.16
C PRO A 98 -8.44 7.24 6.42
N LEU A 99 -7.41 7.53 7.22
CA LEU A 99 -7.49 8.41 8.39
C LEU A 99 -6.74 9.72 8.17
N LEU A 100 -5.59 9.67 7.49
CA LEU A 100 -4.77 10.82 7.16
C LEU A 100 -4.09 10.61 5.80
N ALA A 101 -3.98 11.69 5.02
CA ALA A 101 -3.18 11.72 3.82
C ALA A 101 -2.49 13.07 3.67
N GLU A 102 -1.17 13.08 3.59
CA GLU A 102 -0.36 14.23 3.26
C GLU A 102 0.06 14.14 1.79
N GLY A 103 -0.45 15.07 0.98
CA GLY A 103 -0.28 15.04 -0.47
C GLY A 103 -1.29 14.11 -1.17
N PRO A 104 -1.17 13.93 -2.49
CA PRO A 104 -2.08 13.12 -3.27
C PRO A 104 -1.84 11.64 -2.99
N ALA A 105 -2.66 11.04 -2.12
CA ALA A 105 -2.64 9.62 -1.84
C ALA A 105 -3.78 8.91 -2.56
N SER A 106 -3.48 7.75 -3.12
CA SER A 106 -4.47 6.88 -3.78
C SER A 106 -4.11 5.40 -3.64
N THR A 107 -5.09 4.56 -3.90
CA THR A 107 -4.89 3.14 -4.19
C THR A 107 -5.36 2.92 -5.63
N VAL A 108 -4.48 2.37 -6.46
CA VAL A 108 -4.82 2.00 -7.85
C VAL A 108 -5.20 0.53 -7.84
N ILE A 109 -6.42 0.25 -8.30
CA ILE A 109 -7.02 -1.08 -8.33
C ILE A 109 -7.24 -1.46 -9.78
N PHE A 110 -6.84 -2.67 -10.14
CA PHE A 110 -6.91 -3.18 -11.51
C PHE A 110 -8.11 -4.12 -11.68
N ASP A 111 -8.67 -4.16 -12.88
CA ASP A 111 -9.69 -5.16 -13.28
C ASP A 111 -9.06 -6.55 -13.53
N ASN A 112 -7.93 -6.80 -12.92
CA ASN A 112 -7.15 -8.02 -13.06
C ASN A 112 -7.15 -8.78 -11.74
N HIS A 113 -7.33 -10.10 -11.82
CA HIS A 113 -7.49 -10.96 -10.65
C HIS A 113 -6.44 -12.07 -10.64
N TRP A 114 -5.94 -12.39 -9.47
CA TRP A 114 -5.01 -13.48 -9.25
C TRP A 114 -5.68 -14.63 -8.49
N PRO A 115 -5.66 -15.87 -9.03
CA PRO A 115 -6.31 -17.00 -8.36
C PRO A 115 -5.53 -17.60 -7.20
N GLY A 116 -4.23 -17.23 -7.07
CA GLY A 116 -3.33 -17.77 -6.05
C GLY A 116 -3.34 -16.98 -4.73
N ALA A 117 -2.48 -17.39 -3.81
CA ALA A 117 -2.27 -16.75 -2.53
C ALA A 117 -1.62 -15.35 -2.67
N HIS A 118 -1.45 -14.65 -1.54
CA HIS A 118 -0.77 -13.35 -1.47
C HIS A 118 0.57 -13.37 -2.21
N THR A 119 0.72 -12.47 -3.18
CA THR A 119 1.92 -12.40 -4.00
C THR A 119 2.17 -11.01 -4.56
N ARG A 120 3.40 -10.78 -5.03
CA ARG A 120 3.84 -9.57 -5.71
C ARG A 120 4.12 -9.85 -7.17
N PHE A 121 3.90 -8.84 -8.01
CA PHE A 121 4.00 -8.97 -9.45
C PHE A 121 5.07 -8.05 -10.02
N GLY A 122 5.80 -8.56 -11.04
CA GLY A 122 6.73 -7.76 -11.81
C GLY A 122 7.52 -8.58 -12.82
N ARG A 123 7.53 -8.18 -14.07
CA ARG A 123 8.32 -8.80 -15.15
C ARG A 123 9.76 -8.39 -15.09
N VAL A 124 9.98 -7.14 -14.80
CA VAL A 124 11.31 -6.61 -14.53
C VAL A 124 11.50 -6.68 -13.02
N ILE A 125 12.48 -7.47 -12.58
CA ILE A 125 12.89 -7.44 -11.17
C ILE A 125 13.44 -6.03 -10.95
N PRO A 126 12.69 -5.16 -10.24
CA PRO A 126 13.17 -3.80 -10.08
C PRO A 126 14.49 -3.88 -9.30
N SER A 127 15.40 -2.96 -9.63
CA SER A 127 16.52 -2.68 -8.72
C SER A 127 15.97 -2.68 -7.30
N PRO A 128 16.67 -3.29 -6.32
CA PRO A 128 16.25 -3.21 -4.92
C PRO A 128 15.98 -1.77 -4.46
N PHE A 129 16.46 -0.79 -5.20
CA PHE A 129 16.34 0.64 -4.93
C PHE A 129 15.25 1.37 -5.77
N ALA A 130 14.45 0.67 -6.56
CA ALA A 130 13.38 1.27 -7.37
C ALA A 130 12.16 1.73 -6.53
N TYR A 131 12.39 2.45 -5.45
CA TYR A 131 11.38 3.21 -4.72
C TYR A 131 11.59 4.69 -5.01
N ALA A 132 10.50 5.40 -5.20
CA ALA A 132 10.52 6.83 -5.37
C ALA A 132 9.90 7.49 -4.14
N LEU A 133 10.55 8.52 -3.63
CA LEU A 133 10.05 9.38 -2.57
C LEU A 133 9.72 10.76 -3.16
N PRO A 134 8.60 11.39 -2.78
CA PRO A 134 8.30 12.74 -3.20
C PRO A 134 9.25 13.74 -2.50
N ASP A 135 9.84 14.65 -3.26
CA ASP A 135 10.53 15.81 -2.72
C ASP A 135 9.52 16.89 -2.24
N ARG A 136 10.01 18.01 -1.70
CA ARG A 136 9.15 19.12 -1.23
C ARG A 136 8.27 19.72 -2.33
N SER A 137 8.68 19.60 -3.58
CA SER A 137 7.94 20.08 -4.75
C SER A 137 6.94 19.02 -5.28
N GLY A 138 6.93 17.82 -4.68
CA GLY A 138 6.09 16.71 -5.12
C GLY A 138 6.67 15.88 -6.27
N ASN A 139 7.90 16.17 -6.72
CA ASN A 139 8.57 15.36 -7.73
C ASN A 139 9.07 14.05 -7.10
N LEU A 140 8.89 12.94 -7.83
CA LEU A 140 9.37 11.64 -7.37
C LEU A 140 10.88 11.51 -7.61
N ARG A 141 11.62 11.15 -6.56
CA ARG A 141 13.04 10.83 -6.62
C ARG A 141 13.27 9.37 -6.30
N GLN A 142 14.06 8.71 -7.13
CA GLN A 142 14.42 7.31 -6.89
C GLN A 142 15.34 7.22 -5.65
N ILE A 143 15.18 6.17 -4.85
CA ILE A 143 16.04 5.97 -3.66
C ILE A 143 17.50 5.81 -4.05
N GLU A 144 17.78 5.22 -5.21
CA GLU A 144 19.15 5.09 -5.70
C GLU A 144 19.80 6.46 -5.96
N ASP A 145 19.05 7.41 -6.54
CA ASP A 145 19.54 8.76 -6.74
C ASP A 145 19.81 9.47 -5.41
N LEU A 146 18.94 9.25 -4.42
CA LEU A 146 19.11 9.80 -3.07
C LEU A 146 20.31 9.20 -2.35
N ARG A 147 20.55 7.89 -2.49
CA ARG A 147 21.73 7.22 -1.95
C ARG A 147 23.01 7.80 -2.53
N GLN A 148 23.08 7.94 -3.84
CA GLN A 148 24.24 8.53 -4.53
C GLN A 148 24.46 9.99 -4.10
N LEU A 149 23.41 10.76 -3.94
CA LEU A 149 23.49 12.13 -3.45
C LEU A 149 24.01 12.20 -2.00
N LEU A 150 23.55 11.33 -1.11
CA LEU A 150 24.05 11.27 0.27
C LEU A 150 25.53 10.87 0.34
N GLU A 151 25.96 9.92 -0.50
CA GLU A 151 27.37 9.52 -0.60
C GLU A 151 28.28 10.66 -1.11
N GLN A 152 27.76 11.51 -1.99
CA GLN A 152 28.51 12.64 -2.57
C GLN A 152 28.53 13.89 -1.69
N CYS A 153 27.45 14.17 -0.96
CA CYS A 153 27.26 15.43 -0.24
C CYS A 153 27.55 15.33 1.27
N GLY A 154 27.72 14.13 1.81
CA GLY A 154 27.75 13.95 3.26
C GLY A 154 26.41 14.32 3.91
N THR A 155 26.41 14.55 5.23
CA THR A 155 25.25 15.04 5.96
C THR A 155 25.01 16.52 5.60
N GLY A 156 24.14 16.79 4.67
CA GLY A 156 23.81 18.16 4.22
C GLY A 156 22.48 18.20 3.46
N THR A 157 21.95 19.40 3.24
CA THR A 157 20.71 19.61 2.52
C THR A 157 20.88 19.15 1.08
N VAL A 158 20.28 18.04 0.73
CA VAL A 158 20.17 17.57 -0.65
C VAL A 158 18.96 18.24 -1.26
N GLN A 159 19.14 18.90 -2.39
CA GLN A 159 18.15 19.62 -3.19
C GLN A 159 16.69 19.25 -2.84
N ASP A 160 15.98 20.17 -2.15
CA ASP A 160 14.56 20.08 -1.80
C ASP A 160 14.12 18.95 -0.84
N PHE A 161 15.03 18.13 -0.34
CA PHE A 161 14.80 17.20 0.77
C PHE A 161 15.34 17.78 2.08
N GLU A 162 14.52 17.77 3.11
CA GLU A 162 15.00 17.91 4.48
C GLU A 162 15.54 16.55 4.90
N VAL A 163 16.85 16.39 4.82
CA VAL A 163 17.54 15.20 5.30
C VAL A 163 17.57 15.29 6.83
N THR A 164 16.49 14.80 7.44
CA THR A 164 16.44 14.61 8.88
C THR A 164 17.18 13.33 9.26
N ASP A 165 17.63 13.23 10.50
CA ASP A 165 18.22 11.98 11.02
C ASP A 165 17.25 10.79 10.82
N ASP A 166 15.95 11.01 10.93
CA ASP A 166 14.91 10.00 10.66
C ASP A 166 14.92 9.55 9.20
N PHE A 167 15.14 10.48 8.26
CA PHE A 167 15.22 10.14 6.84
C PHE A 167 16.49 9.34 6.52
N VAL A 168 17.62 9.68 7.12
CA VAL A 168 18.88 8.94 6.97
C VAL A 168 18.70 7.52 7.53
N GLN A 169 18.15 7.39 8.72
CA GLN A 169 17.86 6.09 9.34
C GLN A 169 16.90 5.24 8.49
N LEU A 170 15.87 5.86 7.92
CA LEU A 170 14.98 5.21 6.98
C LEU A 170 15.72 4.68 5.76
N LEU A 171 16.54 5.53 5.14
CA LEU A 171 17.30 5.18 3.95
C LEU A 171 18.31 4.06 4.24
N GLU A 172 19.02 4.14 5.36
CA GLU A 172 19.95 3.10 5.82
C GLU A 172 19.24 1.76 6.08
N ARG A 173 18.08 1.77 6.72
CA ARG A 173 17.27 0.56 6.93
C ARG A 173 16.80 -0.04 5.59
N LEU A 174 16.31 0.80 4.67
CA LEU A 174 15.92 0.36 3.33
C LEU A 174 17.10 -0.28 2.57
N ILE A 175 18.31 0.26 2.73
CA ILE A 175 19.54 -0.28 2.14
C ILE A 175 19.92 -1.61 2.83
N GLN A 176 19.87 -1.67 4.15
CA GLN A 176 20.27 -2.84 4.94
C GLN A 176 19.37 -4.06 4.71
N VAL A 177 18.06 -3.86 4.75
CA VAL A 177 17.06 -4.91 4.48
C VAL A 177 17.23 -5.48 3.08
N ARG A 178 17.77 -4.71 2.14
CA ARG A 178 17.90 -5.10 0.74
C ARG A 178 19.25 -5.66 0.36
N SER A 179 20.31 -5.21 0.99
CA SER A 179 21.64 -5.82 0.78
C SER A 179 21.70 -7.28 1.26
N GLY A 180 20.91 -7.65 2.26
CA GLY A 180 20.76 -9.05 2.71
C GLY A 180 19.91 -9.93 1.78
N ASN A 181 19.06 -9.33 0.93
CA ASN A 181 18.08 -10.03 0.09
C ASN A 181 18.36 -9.95 -1.43
N LEU A 182 19.51 -9.44 -1.83
CA LEU A 182 19.86 -9.18 -3.25
C LEU A 182 19.90 -10.42 -4.15
N ASN A 183 19.98 -11.62 -3.60
CA ASN A 183 20.15 -12.86 -4.35
C ASN A 183 18.93 -13.78 -4.34
N ARG A 184 17.79 -13.35 -3.81
CA ARG A 184 16.59 -14.15 -3.80
C ARG A 184 15.39 -13.30 -4.26
N PRO A 185 14.66 -13.68 -5.31
CA PRO A 185 13.34 -13.10 -5.52
C PRO A 185 12.56 -13.32 -4.22
N PRO A 186 11.86 -12.30 -3.68
CA PRO A 186 11.04 -12.50 -2.50
C PRO A 186 10.08 -13.65 -2.76
N ASP A 187 9.94 -14.56 -1.80
CA ASP A 187 8.97 -15.65 -1.86
C ASP A 187 7.61 -15.05 -2.26
N GLY A 188 6.94 -15.65 -3.25
CA GLY A 188 5.68 -15.14 -3.78
C GLY A 188 5.79 -14.04 -4.85
N PHE A 189 6.90 -13.93 -5.59
CA PHE A 189 7.00 -13.01 -6.73
C PHE A 189 6.62 -13.73 -8.03
N VAL A 190 5.67 -13.17 -8.77
CA VAL A 190 5.20 -13.68 -10.06
C VAL A 190 5.67 -12.76 -11.19
N SER A 191 6.40 -13.33 -12.15
CA SER A 191 6.86 -12.66 -13.37
C SER A 191 6.10 -13.09 -14.62
N ASP A 192 5.46 -14.25 -14.59
CA ASP A 192 4.56 -14.72 -15.64
C ASP A 192 3.12 -14.34 -15.31
N TYR A 193 2.53 -13.53 -16.16
CA TYR A 193 1.18 -12.98 -16.00
C TYR A 193 0.10 -13.81 -16.71
N SER A 194 0.45 -14.95 -17.28
CA SER A 194 -0.48 -15.78 -18.05
C SER A 194 -1.69 -16.28 -17.25
N GLU A 195 -1.55 -16.42 -15.93
CA GLU A 195 -2.62 -16.85 -15.04
C GLU A 195 -3.45 -15.70 -14.45
N ILE A 196 -3.07 -14.44 -14.71
CA ILE A 196 -3.83 -13.29 -14.26
C ILE A 196 -5.11 -13.18 -15.08
N GLY A 197 -6.26 -13.17 -14.39
CA GLY A 197 -7.54 -12.95 -15.02
C GLY A 197 -7.64 -11.57 -15.69
N ASN A 198 -8.32 -11.49 -16.82
CA ASN A 198 -8.46 -10.28 -17.64
C ASN A 198 -7.15 -9.71 -18.20
N TYR A 199 -6.07 -10.49 -18.19
CA TYR A 199 -4.78 -10.07 -18.71
C TYR A 199 -4.78 -9.98 -20.24
N GLN A 200 -4.26 -8.88 -20.80
CA GLN A 200 -4.19 -8.59 -22.23
C GLN A 200 -2.73 -8.45 -22.68
N PRO A 201 -2.06 -9.54 -23.12
CA PRO A 201 -0.60 -9.58 -23.27
C PRO A 201 -0.02 -8.51 -24.20
N ASP A 202 -0.75 -8.09 -25.21
CA ASP A 202 -0.31 -7.11 -26.20
C ASP A 202 -0.71 -5.66 -25.88
N ALA A 203 -1.45 -5.44 -24.78
CA ALA A 203 -1.88 -4.10 -24.41
C ALA A 203 -0.76 -3.33 -23.73
N LEU A 204 -0.43 -2.17 -24.26
CA LEU A 204 0.47 -1.24 -23.59
C LEU A 204 -0.28 -0.47 -22.50
N PHE A 205 0.39 -0.25 -21.37
CA PHE A 205 -0.19 0.57 -20.30
C PHE A 205 -0.18 2.05 -20.69
N ASP A 206 -1.21 2.80 -20.27
CA ASP A 206 -1.33 4.22 -20.56
C ASP A 206 -0.21 5.04 -19.86
N PRO A 207 0.67 5.73 -20.64
CA PRO A 207 1.76 6.50 -20.06
C PRO A 207 1.30 7.67 -19.19
N ALA A 208 0.13 8.26 -19.44
CA ALA A 208 -0.39 9.38 -18.65
C ALA A 208 -0.83 8.89 -17.26
N THR A 209 -1.58 7.81 -17.18
CA THR A 209 -1.96 7.16 -15.91
C THR A 209 -0.72 6.69 -15.15
N HIS A 210 0.26 6.11 -15.85
CA HIS A 210 1.53 5.72 -15.25
C HIS A 210 2.25 6.91 -14.61
N ALA A 211 2.47 7.99 -15.35
CA ALA A 211 3.18 9.17 -14.87
C ALA A 211 2.46 9.83 -13.67
N GLN A 212 1.13 9.83 -13.69
CA GLN A 212 0.33 10.47 -12.66
C GLN A 212 0.23 9.67 -11.37
N TYR A 213 0.08 8.34 -11.46
CA TYR A 213 -0.27 7.52 -10.30
C TYR A 213 0.71 6.38 -9.99
N LEU A 214 1.51 5.95 -10.95
CA LEU A 214 2.24 4.69 -10.87
C LEU A 214 3.74 4.82 -11.21
N ALA A 215 4.28 6.04 -11.20
CA ALA A 215 5.66 6.31 -11.60
C ALA A 215 6.72 5.53 -10.78
N HIS A 216 6.36 4.98 -9.62
CA HIS A 216 7.20 4.11 -8.79
C HIS A 216 7.22 2.63 -9.24
N VAL A 217 6.35 2.25 -10.18
CA VAL A 217 6.29 0.90 -10.75
C VAL A 217 6.86 0.94 -12.17
N PRO A 218 7.81 0.09 -12.56
CA PRO A 218 8.24 0.01 -13.95
C PRO A 218 7.04 -0.19 -14.88
N ILE A 219 6.92 0.62 -15.93
CA ILE A 219 5.74 0.59 -16.81
C ILE A 219 5.58 -0.77 -17.50
N GLU A 220 6.67 -1.48 -17.72
CA GLU A 220 6.70 -2.82 -18.30
C GLU A 220 5.97 -3.84 -17.41
N ASN A 221 5.94 -3.59 -16.09
CA ASN A 221 5.21 -4.43 -15.15
C ASN A 221 3.69 -4.19 -15.19
N LEU A 222 3.25 -3.14 -15.86
CA LEU A 222 1.85 -2.77 -15.97
C LEU A 222 1.24 -3.11 -17.35
N HIS A 223 2.07 -3.45 -18.33
CA HIS A 223 1.57 -3.86 -19.65
C HIS A 223 0.66 -5.07 -19.53
N GLY A 224 -0.48 -5.02 -20.17
CA GLY A 224 -1.51 -6.05 -20.13
C GLY A 224 -2.49 -5.94 -18.98
N LEU A 225 -2.28 -4.98 -18.06
CA LEU A 225 -3.19 -4.70 -16.96
C LEU A 225 -4.10 -3.52 -17.28
N THR A 226 -5.31 -3.54 -16.75
CA THR A 226 -6.32 -2.50 -16.94
C THR A 226 -6.69 -1.89 -15.58
N VAL A 227 -6.58 -0.58 -15.45
CA VAL A 227 -7.03 0.11 -14.21
C VAL A 227 -8.55 0.11 -14.17
N GLU A 228 -9.13 -0.45 -13.12
CA GLU A 228 -10.56 -0.33 -12.81
C GLU A 228 -10.85 1.01 -12.15
N THR A 229 -10.05 1.35 -11.11
CA THR A 229 -10.31 2.54 -10.29
C THR A 229 -9.02 3.11 -9.73
N VAL A 230 -8.93 4.44 -9.71
CA VAL A 230 -7.98 5.18 -8.87
C VAL A 230 -8.74 5.75 -7.68
N ALA A 231 -8.69 5.03 -6.56
CA ALA A 231 -9.38 5.41 -5.34
C ALA A 231 -8.55 6.41 -4.55
N HIS A 232 -8.94 7.69 -4.58
CA HIS A 232 -8.29 8.75 -3.82
C HIS A 232 -8.57 8.60 -2.32
N TRP A 233 -7.53 8.75 -1.52
CA TRP A 233 -7.63 8.68 -0.07
C TRP A 233 -8.27 9.95 0.48
N ARG A 234 -9.46 9.79 1.01
CA ARG A 234 -10.20 10.86 1.72
C ARG A 234 -10.53 10.34 3.12
N PRO A 235 -10.08 11.01 4.19
CA PRO A 235 -10.44 10.62 5.55
C PRO A 235 -11.96 10.50 5.71
N GLY A 236 -12.41 9.46 6.40
CA GLY A 236 -13.83 9.18 6.58
C GLY A 236 -14.52 8.40 5.46
N THR A 237 -13.77 7.99 4.43
CA THR A 237 -14.28 7.05 3.41
C THR A 237 -13.83 5.62 3.72
N ALA A 238 -14.46 4.63 3.05
CA ALA A 238 -13.94 3.28 2.95
C ALA A 238 -13.85 2.88 1.47
N ILE A 239 -12.75 2.24 1.10
CA ILE A 239 -12.50 1.71 -0.23
C ILE A 239 -12.56 0.19 -0.11
N THR A 240 -13.48 -0.45 -0.83
CA THR A 240 -13.64 -1.92 -0.83
C THR A 240 -13.36 -2.49 -2.22
N TYR A 241 -12.65 -3.60 -2.27
CA TYR A 241 -12.37 -4.36 -3.50
C TYR A 241 -12.12 -5.82 -3.16
N ASP A 242 -12.14 -6.69 -4.17
CA ASP A 242 -11.92 -8.12 -3.96
C ASP A 242 -10.45 -8.39 -3.59
N ARG A 243 -10.20 -9.25 -2.61
CA ARG A 243 -8.83 -9.53 -2.12
C ARG A 243 -7.90 -10.11 -3.18
N ASN A 244 -8.44 -10.73 -4.20
CA ASN A 244 -7.69 -11.27 -5.32
C ASN A 244 -7.50 -10.26 -6.48
N GLN A 245 -8.01 -9.03 -6.37
CA GLN A 245 -7.72 -7.97 -7.34
C GLN A 245 -6.30 -7.45 -7.19
N LEU A 246 -5.60 -7.30 -8.31
CA LEU A 246 -4.32 -6.64 -8.34
C LEU A 246 -4.48 -5.18 -7.94
N HIS A 247 -3.60 -4.71 -7.09
CA HIS A 247 -3.60 -3.31 -6.67
C HIS A 247 -2.22 -2.83 -6.24
N CYS A 248 -2.06 -1.53 -6.12
CA CYS A 248 -0.87 -0.90 -5.56
C CYS A 248 -1.21 0.49 -4.96
N ALA A 249 -0.33 0.98 -4.10
CA ALA A 249 -0.44 2.36 -3.65
C ALA A 249 -0.07 3.31 -4.79
N GLY A 250 -0.83 4.38 -4.97
CA GLY A 250 -0.48 5.44 -5.90
C GLY A 250 0.76 6.22 -5.47
N SER A 251 1.43 6.85 -6.43
CA SER A 251 2.57 7.73 -6.21
C SER A 251 2.18 9.06 -5.56
N GLY A 252 3.14 9.73 -4.93
CA GLY A 252 3.03 11.16 -4.60
C GLY A 252 2.63 11.52 -3.18
N HIS A 253 2.21 10.58 -2.33
CA HIS A 253 1.94 10.88 -0.92
C HIS A 253 3.26 11.01 -0.12
N ARG A 254 3.27 11.93 0.86
CA ARG A 254 4.39 12.09 1.82
C ARG A 254 4.19 11.24 3.07
N LEU A 255 2.96 11.17 3.54
CA LEU A 255 2.53 10.32 4.64
C LEU A 255 1.08 9.94 4.42
N LYS A 256 0.75 8.70 4.70
CA LYS A 256 -0.63 8.24 4.81
C LYS A 256 -0.78 7.36 6.05
N ILE A 257 -1.90 7.53 6.75
CA ILE A 257 -2.30 6.68 7.87
C ILE A 257 -3.68 6.13 7.54
N GLY A 258 -3.86 4.83 7.72
CA GLY A 258 -5.12 4.17 7.44
C GLY A 258 -5.25 2.85 8.16
N ILE A 259 -6.41 2.26 7.99
CA ILE A 259 -6.73 0.91 8.46
C ILE A 259 -6.91 0.05 7.22
N THR A 260 -6.25 -1.11 7.17
CA THR A 260 -6.57 -2.16 6.19
C THR A 260 -7.19 -3.34 6.90
N ILE A 261 -8.21 -3.94 6.29
CA ILE A 261 -8.99 -5.02 6.87
C ILE A 261 -9.16 -6.09 5.81
N PHE A 262 -8.79 -7.32 6.14
CA PHE A 262 -8.96 -8.48 5.30
C PHE A 262 -10.11 -9.33 5.81
N THR A 263 -11.03 -9.70 4.90
CA THR A 263 -12.20 -10.50 5.25
C THR A 263 -12.29 -11.79 4.46
N TYR A 264 -13.02 -12.76 5.02
CA TYR A 264 -13.40 -14.03 4.41
C TYR A 264 -14.92 -14.22 4.42
N ARG A 265 -15.40 -15.13 3.55
CA ARG A 265 -16.73 -15.75 3.58
C ARG A 265 -16.69 -17.16 4.09
#